data_5eb5f694b0a1aa8a699b0c7eee8e4178
#
_entry.id   5eb5f694b0a1aa8a699b0c7eee8e4178
#
_cell.length_a   1.000
_cell.length_b   1.000
_cell.length_c   1.000
_cell.angle_alpha   90.00
_cell.angle_beta   90.00
_cell.angle_gamma   90.00
#
_symmetry.space_group_name_H-M   'P 1'
#
loop_
_entity.id
_entity.type
_entity.pdbx_description
1 polymer ?
#
loop_
_entity_poly.entity_id
_entity_poly.type
_entity_poly.pdbx_seq_one_letter_code
_entity_poly.pdbx_strand_id
1 'polypeptide(L)'
;MSALDLSVAQADDPAQRWLVQLAQRGSLLVFLAILLGFAVSAPNFLSLGNISNVFAQSATLGILALGLTCVVIGGGSNVVSGGLDLSLAANLGLCAAVYSSLNNAGLDAWQAIGLTLGCGLLVGAFNGLAVVFLRLPPLLATLASMNLIAGLELVLT
;
A
#
# COMPACT_ATOMS: atom_id res chain seq x y z
N MET A 1 -24.22 -8.53 -10.02
CA MET A 1 -24.29 -10.01 -9.85
C MET A 1 -23.07 -10.59 -10.53
N SER A 2 -22.20 -11.28 -9.78
CA SER A 2 -21.00 -11.90 -10.35
C SER A 2 -21.36 -13.22 -11.06
N ALA A 3 -20.47 -13.70 -11.96
CA ALA A 3 -20.65 -15.00 -12.62
C ALA A 3 -20.77 -16.15 -11.61
N LEU A 4 -20.16 -15.99 -10.43
CA LEU A 4 -20.28 -16.91 -9.30
C LEU A 4 -21.67 -16.91 -8.65
N ASP A 5 -22.33 -15.73 -8.56
CA ASP A 5 -23.70 -15.64 -8.03
C ASP A 5 -24.69 -16.36 -8.95
N LEU A 6 -24.46 -16.31 -10.26
CA LEU A 6 -25.27 -17.04 -11.23
C LEU A 6 -25.04 -18.56 -11.13
N SER A 7 -23.82 -19.01 -10.83
CA SER A 7 -23.51 -20.42 -10.65
C SER A 7 -24.15 -21.01 -9.39
N VAL A 8 -24.28 -20.22 -8.33
CA VAL A 8 -24.99 -20.62 -7.09
C VAL A 8 -26.50 -20.75 -7.34
N ALA A 9 -27.06 -19.85 -8.15
CA ALA A 9 -28.49 -19.86 -8.48
C ALA A 9 -28.89 -21.03 -9.40
N GLN A 10 -27.93 -21.60 -10.16
CA GLN A 10 -28.13 -22.72 -11.09
C GLN A 10 -27.78 -24.10 -10.50
N ALA A 11 -27.24 -24.16 -9.27
CA ALA A 11 -26.93 -25.44 -8.64
C ALA A 11 -28.22 -26.13 -8.14
N ASP A 12 -28.67 -27.13 -8.84
CA ASP A 12 -29.85 -27.94 -8.47
C ASP A 12 -29.56 -28.90 -7.32
N ASP A 13 -28.28 -29.24 -7.06
CA ASP A 13 -27.85 -30.16 -5.99
C ASP A 13 -27.38 -29.37 -4.74
N PRO A 14 -27.95 -29.70 -3.55
CA PRO A 14 -27.50 -29.08 -2.29
C PRO A 14 -25.98 -29.25 -2.05
N ALA A 15 -25.39 -30.37 -2.51
CA ALA A 15 -23.96 -30.59 -2.42
C ALA A 15 -23.12 -29.57 -3.26
N GLN A 16 -23.64 -29.13 -4.39
CA GLN A 16 -22.99 -28.09 -5.20
C GLN A 16 -23.11 -26.69 -4.58
N ARG A 17 -24.22 -26.39 -3.95
CA ARG A 17 -24.44 -25.08 -3.31
C ARG A 17 -23.44 -24.81 -2.18
N TRP A 18 -23.20 -25.79 -1.31
CA TRP A 18 -22.24 -25.60 -0.22
C TRP A 18 -20.79 -25.52 -0.72
N LEU A 19 -20.43 -26.27 -1.77
CA LEU A 19 -19.10 -26.17 -2.40
C LEU A 19 -18.84 -24.79 -2.99
N VAL A 20 -19.82 -24.22 -3.68
CA VAL A 20 -19.71 -22.88 -4.26
C VAL A 20 -19.64 -21.81 -3.16
N GLN A 21 -20.44 -21.96 -2.10
CA GLN A 21 -20.36 -21.06 -0.92
C GLN A 21 -19.01 -21.18 -0.20
N LEU A 22 -18.46 -22.39 -0.10
CA LEU A 22 -17.13 -22.62 0.47
C LEU A 22 -16.06 -21.96 -0.40
N ALA A 23 -16.15 -22.09 -1.73
CA ALA A 23 -15.22 -21.45 -2.66
C ALA A 23 -15.31 -19.93 -2.59
N GLN A 24 -16.50 -19.34 -2.45
CA GLN A 24 -16.70 -17.90 -2.26
C GLN A 24 -16.09 -17.38 -0.96
N ARG A 25 -16.13 -18.18 0.11
CA ARG A 25 -15.58 -17.83 1.42
C ARG A 25 -14.20 -18.43 1.68
N GLY A 26 -13.66 -19.16 0.71
CA GLY A 26 -12.41 -19.90 0.85
C GLY A 26 -11.23 -19.02 1.27
N SER A 27 -11.10 -17.83 0.71
CA SER A 27 -10.06 -16.88 1.08
C SER A 27 -10.15 -16.43 2.53
N LEU A 28 -11.37 -16.18 3.02
CA LEU A 28 -11.61 -15.83 4.43
C LEU A 28 -11.33 -17.00 5.36
N LEU A 29 -11.73 -18.21 4.98
CA LEU A 29 -11.48 -19.41 5.77
C LEU A 29 -9.98 -19.73 5.86
N VAL A 30 -9.25 -19.62 4.74
CA VAL A 30 -7.79 -19.78 4.73
C VAL A 30 -7.12 -18.71 5.59
N PHE A 31 -7.55 -17.46 5.49
CA PHE A 31 -7.02 -16.39 6.32
C PHE A 31 -7.25 -16.66 7.83
N LEU A 32 -8.47 -17.05 8.21
CA LEU A 32 -8.78 -17.40 9.60
C LEU A 32 -8.01 -18.63 10.09
N ALA A 33 -7.83 -19.65 9.24
CA ALA A 33 -7.05 -20.83 9.57
C ALA A 33 -5.58 -20.49 9.81
N ILE A 34 -4.99 -19.61 8.99
CA ILE A 34 -3.62 -19.12 9.18
C ILE A 34 -3.52 -18.30 10.48
N LEU A 35 -4.46 -17.40 10.73
CA LEU A 35 -4.50 -16.61 11.97
C LEU A 35 -4.57 -17.51 13.22
N LEU A 36 -5.46 -18.50 13.21
CA LEU A 36 -5.59 -19.46 14.31
C LEU A 36 -4.30 -20.30 14.45
N GLY A 37 -3.71 -20.72 13.33
CA GLY A 37 -2.44 -21.44 13.35
C GLY A 37 -1.34 -20.64 14.05
N PHE A 38 -1.20 -19.37 13.72
CA PHE A 38 -0.22 -18.48 14.38
C PHE A 38 -0.59 -18.19 15.85
N ALA A 39 -1.89 -18.03 16.15
CA ALA A 39 -2.34 -17.78 17.51
C ALA A 39 -2.00 -18.93 18.48
N VAL A 40 -2.01 -20.18 17.97
CA VAL A 40 -1.69 -21.37 18.77
C VAL A 40 -0.20 -21.67 18.76
N SER A 41 0.50 -21.48 17.61
CA SER A 41 1.88 -21.96 17.42
C SER A 41 2.93 -20.92 17.79
N ALA A 42 2.62 -19.61 17.67
CA ALA A 42 3.60 -18.55 17.91
C ALA A 42 3.45 -17.94 19.32
N PRO A 43 4.44 -18.09 20.19
CA PRO A 43 4.45 -17.42 21.49
C PRO A 43 4.30 -15.90 21.30
N ASN A 44 3.49 -15.27 22.12
CA ASN A 44 3.24 -13.82 22.08
C ASN A 44 2.53 -13.26 20.84
N PHE A 45 2.01 -14.11 19.93
CA PHE A 45 1.27 -13.63 18.77
C PHE A 45 0.08 -12.73 19.17
N LEU A 46 -0.68 -13.12 20.18
CA LEU A 46 -1.79 -12.36 20.75
C LEU A 46 -1.37 -11.43 21.90
N SER A 47 -0.08 -11.20 22.11
CA SER A 47 0.39 -10.27 23.14
C SER A 47 -0.04 -8.83 22.79
N LEU A 48 -0.28 -8.03 23.84
CA LEU A 48 -0.64 -6.62 23.69
C LEU A 48 0.42 -5.84 22.90
N GLY A 49 1.71 -6.17 23.09
CA GLY A 49 2.82 -5.57 22.34
C GLY A 49 2.74 -5.88 20.83
N ASN A 50 2.49 -7.14 20.46
CA ASN A 50 2.37 -7.50 19.05
C ASN A 50 1.12 -6.89 18.42
N ILE A 51 0.00 -6.90 19.12
CA ILE A 51 -1.24 -6.26 18.64
C ILE A 51 -1.01 -4.75 18.43
N SER A 52 -0.35 -4.07 19.37
CA SER A 52 0.00 -2.66 19.23
C SER A 52 0.89 -2.40 18.01
N ASN A 53 1.89 -3.26 17.78
CA ASN A 53 2.75 -3.19 16.60
C ASN A 53 1.97 -3.36 15.28
N VAL A 54 1.06 -4.33 15.23
CA VAL A 54 0.19 -4.54 14.05
C VAL A 54 -0.66 -3.31 13.77
N PHE A 55 -1.25 -2.69 14.80
CA PHE A 55 -2.01 -1.45 14.63
C PHE A 55 -1.13 -0.29 14.16
N ALA A 56 0.07 -0.13 14.70
CA ALA A 56 1.00 0.93 14.29
C ALA A 56 1.40 0.77 12.81
N GLN A 57 1.75 -0.44 12.37
CA GLN A 57 2.07 -0.72 10.97
C GLN A 57 0.84 -0.54 10.06
N SER A 58 -0.34 -0.97 10.52
CA SER A 58 -1.60 -0.79 9.77
C SER A 58 -1.97 0.69 9.63
N ALA A 59 -1.69 1.53 10.62
CA ALA A 59 -1.92 2.98 10.53
C ALA A 59 -1.07 3.61 9.42
N THR A 60 0.20 3.23 9.29
CA THR A 60 1.07 3.68 8.21
C THR A 60 0.51 3.28 6.84
N LEU A 61 0.13 2.00 6.67
CA LEU A 61 -0.50 1.52 5.44
C LEU A 61 -1.83 2.23 5.16
N GLY A 62 -2.61 2.52 6.20
CA GLY A 62 -3.86 3.27 6.09
C GLY A 62 -3.66 4.68 5.54
N ILE A 63 -2.65 5.41 6.02
CA ILE A 63 -2.30 6.76 5.52
C ILE A 63 -1.88 6.68 4.04
N LEU A 64 -1.03 5.70 3.68
CA LEU A 64 -0.62 5.48 2.29
C LEU A 64 -1.82 5.14 1.39
N ALA A 65 -2.73 4.30 1.87
CA ALA A 65 -3.94 3.94 1.13
C ALA A 65 -4.86 5.14 0.90
N LEU A 66 -5.00 6.04 1.87
CA LEU A 66 -5.73 7.30 1.71
C LEU A 66 -5.08 8.19 0.65
N GLY A 67 -3.74 8.34 0.70
CA GLY A 67 -2.99 9.07 -0.31
C GLY A 67 -3.20 8.50 -1.72
N LEU A 68 -3.05 7.18 -1.86
CA LEU A 68 -3.29 6.49 -3.14
C LEU A 68 -4.74 6.67 -3.62
N THR A 69 -5.71 6.62 -2.72
CA THR A 69 -7.12 6.85 -3.05
C THR A 69 -7.34 8.24 -3.64
N CYS A 70 -6.73 9.27 -3.07
CA CYS A 70 -6.79 10.63 -3.63
C CYS A 70 -6.20 10.70 -5.05
N VAL A 71 -5.07 10.03 -5.29
CA VAL A 71 -4.43 9.96 -6.62
C VAL A 71 -5.33 9.25 -7.63
N VAL A 72 -5.92 8.10 -7.26
CA VAL A 72 -6.82 7.32 -8.12
C VAL A 72 -8.09 8.11 -8.47
N ILE A 73 -8.70 8.79 -7.49
CA ILE A 73 -9.88 9.62 -7.72
C ILE A 73 -9.54 10.80 -8.64
N GLY A 74 -8.40 11.46 -8.41
CA GLY A 74 -7.94 12.60 -9.22
C GLY A 74 -7.52 12.22 -10.64
N GLY A 75 -6.96 11.03 -10.83
CA GLY A 75 -6.45 10.54 -12.12
C GLY A 75 -7.47 9.81 -13.00
N GLY A 76 -8.68 9.58 -12.50
CA GLY A 76 -9.74 8.84 -13.22
C GLY A 76 -9.63 7.31 -13.09
N SER A 77 -10.72 6.63 -13.41
CA SER A 77 -10.91 5.19 -13.17
C SER A 77 -10.16 4.24 -14.13
N ASN A 78 -9.38 4.75 -15.07
CA ASN A 78 -8.65 3.91 -16.02
C ASN A 78 -7.25 3.59 -15.49
N VAL A 79 -7.00 2.32 -15.17
CA VAL A 79 -5.74 1.83 -14.60
C VAL A 79 -4.53 2.09 -15.51
N VAL A 80 -4.72 2.18 -16.84
CA VAL A 80 -3.64 2.38 -17.82
C VAL A 80 -3.35 3.87 -18.06
N SER A 81 -4.39 4.70 -18.08
CA SER A 81 -4.31 6.14 -18.31
C SER A 81 -4.62 6.99 -17.08
N GLY A 82 -5.05 6.37 -15.99
CA GLY A 82 -5.45 7.01 -14.73
C GLY A 82 -4.45 6.84 -13.60
N GLY A 83 -4.77 7.40 -12.46
CA GLY A 83 -3.90 7.71 -11.35
C GLY A 83 -3.34 6.57 -10.51
N LEU A 84 -2.69 5.56 -11.08
CA LEU A 84 -1.90 4.62 -10.30
C LEU A 84 -0.50 5.19 -10.08
N ASP A 85 -0.15 5.45 -8.82
CA ASP A 85 1.19 5.87 -8.42
C ASP A 85 1.94 4.70 -7.76
N LEU A 86 2.88 4.12 -8.51
CA LEU A 86 3.73 3.03 -8.03
C LEU A 86 4.90 3.52 -7.16
N SER A 87 5.20 4.82 -7.19
CA SER A 87 6.32 5.40 -6.44
C SER A 87 6.02 5.61 -4.95
N LEU A 88 4.76 5.46 -4.53
CA LEU A 88 4.31 5.79 -3.19
C LEU A 88 5.09 5.06 -2.09
N ALA A 89 5.34 3.76 -2.27
CA ALA A 89 6.10 2.96 -1.31
C ALA A 89 7.58 3.37 -1.27
N ALA A 90 8.20 3.61 -2.43
CA ALA A 90 9.58 4.08 -2.52
C ALA A 90 9.72 5.51 -1.93
N ASN A 91 8.72 6.37 -2.14
CA ASN A 91 8.70 7.71 -1.54
C ASN A 91 8.61 7.63 -0.01
N LEU A 92 7.85 6.68 0.54
CA LEU A 92 7.85 6.46 1.99
C LEU A 92 9.24 6.05 2.50
N GLY A 93 9.92 5.11 1.81
CA GLY A 93 11.29 4.69 2.14
C GLY A 93 12.27 5.86 2.11
N LEU A 94 12.27 6.63 1.02
CA LEU A 94 13.09 7.83 0.89
C LEU A 94 12.81 8.84 2.01
N CYS A 95 11.55 9.12 2.33
CA CYS A 95 11.16 10.01 3.42
C CYS A 95 11.68 9.50 4.78
N ALA A 96 11.61 8.20 5.02
CA ALA A 96 12.15 7.60 6.25
C ALA A 96 13.68 7.75 6.33
N ALA A 97 14.40 7.52 5.23
CA ALA A 97 15.85 7.70 5.13
C ALA A 97 16.25 9.17 5.34
N VAL A 98 15.56 10.10 4.69
CA VAL A 98 15.77 11.56 4.85
C VAL A 98 15.55 11.98 6.29
N TYR A 99 14.43 11.58 6.90
CA TYR A 99 14.15 11.90 8.31
C TYR A 99 15.23 11.37 9.25
N SER A 100 15.63 10.11 9.07
CA SER A 100 16.67 9.47 9.87
C SER A 100 18.01 10.21 9.71
N SER A 101 18.40 10.55 8.49
CA SER A 101 19.65 11.27 8.19
C SER A 101 19.65 12.67 8.83
N LEU A 102 18.57 13.42 8.71
CA LEU A 102 18.44 14.77 9.30
C LEU A 102 18.45 14.72 10.83
N ASN A 103 17.79 13.74 11.42
CA ASN A 103 17.78 13.53 12.87
C ASN A 103 19.19 13.16 13.38
N ASN A 104 19.92 12.30 12.67
CA ASN A 104 21.30 11.93 13.00
C ASN A 104 22.27 13.12 12.82
N ALA A 105 21.96 14.06 11.92
CA ALA A 105 22.73 15.30 11.77
C ALA A 105 22.45 16.33 12.89
N GLY A 106 21.56 16.03 13.82
CA GLY A 106 21.26 16.87 15.00
C GLY A 106 20.23 17.96 14.74
N LEU A 107 19.44 17.89 13.65
CA LEU A 107 18.36 18.82 13.40
C LEU A 107 17.24 18.61 14.43
N ASP A 108 16.56 19.71 14.77
CA ASP A 108 15.35 19.63 15.59
C ASP A 108 14.25 18.82 14.89
N ALA A 109 13.47 18.07 15.67
CA ALA A 109 12.45 17.16 15.16
C ALA A 109 11.45 17.83 14.21
N TRP A 110 11.02 19.08 14.52
CA TRP A 110 10.11 19.82 13.67
C TRP A 110 10.71 20.24 12.33
N GLN A 111 12.00 20.60 12.35
CA GLN A 111 12.76 20.92 11.13
C GLN A 111 12.92 19.66 10.26
N ALA A 112 13.29 18.53 10.88
CA ALA A 112 13.42 17.25 10.17
C ALA A 112 12.08 16.81 9.55
N ILE A 113 10.97 16.93 10.28
CA ILE A 113 9.62 16.63 9.75
C ILE A 113 9.29 17.54 8.57
N GLY A 114 9.50 18.86 8.70
CA GLY A 114 9.20 19.82 7.64
C GLY A 114 9.98 19.55 6.35
N LEU A 115 11.28 19.27 6.46
CA LEU A 115 12.12 18.93 5.32
C LEU A 115 11.74 17.60 4.68
N THR A 116 11.39 16.61 5.48
CA THR A 116 10.93 15.30 5.01
C THR A 116 9.62 15.41 4.24
N LEU A 117 8.65 16.17 4.75
CA LEU A 117 7.40 16.44 4.05
C LEU A 117 7.65 17.20 2.73
N GLY A 118 8.57 18.17 2.75
CA GLY A 118 9.02 18.87 1.54
C GLY A 118 9.61 17.90 0.50
N CYS A 119 10.43 16.95 0.92
CA CYS A 119 10.98 15.91 0.05
C CYS A 119 9.89 15.07 -0.59
N GLY A 120 8.93 14.57 0.20
CA GLY A 120 7.80 13.79 -0.31
C GLY A 120 6.94 14.58 -1.31
N LEU A 121 6.72 15.86 -1.04
CA LEU A 121 6.00 16.76 -1.93
C LEU A 121 6.75 16.99 -3.26
N LEU A 122 8.07 17.13 -3.24
CA LEU A 122 8.88 17.27 -4.45
C LEU A 122 8.80 16.02 -5.33
N VAL A 123 8.83 14.84 -4.76
CA VAL A 123 8.62 13.58 -5.49
C VAL A 123 7.25 13.54 -6.14
N GLY A 124 6.19 13.87 -5.39
CA GLY A 124 4.84 13.93 -5.93
C GLY A 124 4.69 14.98 -7.04
N ALA A 125 5.26 16.16 -6.86
CA ALA A 125 5.29 17.23 -7.87
C ALA A 125 6.03 16.77 -9.14
N PHE A 126 7.17 16.11 -8.99
CA PHE A 126 7.93 15.55 -10.12
C PHE A 126 7.10 14.56 -10.93
N ASN A 127 6.43 13.62 -10.26
CA ASN A 127 5.53 12.66 -10.92
C ASN A 127 4.36 13.38 -11.61
N GLY A 128 3.73 14.33 -10.93
CA GLY A 128 2.64 15.12 -11.50
C GLY A 128 3.08 15.89 -12.75
N LEU A 129 4.26 16.54 -12.71
CA LEU A 129 4.82 17.24 -13.86
C LEU A 129 5.12 16.29 -15.02
N ALA A 130 5.70 15.11 -14.74
CA ALA A 130 5.99 14.12 -15.78
C ALA A 130 4.71 13.63 -16.48
N VAL A 131 3.65 13.41 -15.73
CA VAL A 131 2.37 12.96 -16.29
C VAL A 131 1.66 14.08 -17.05
N VAL A 132 1.58 15.28 -16.47
CA VAL A 132 0.77 16.37 -17.04
C VAL A 132 1.48 17.08 -18.19
N PHE A 133 2.75 17.46 -17.99
CA PHE A 133 3.51 18.26 -18.99
C PHE A 133 4.21 17.39 -20.03
N LEU A 134 4.84 16.30 -19.62
CA LEU A 134 5.47 15.37 -20.57
C LEU A 134 4.48 14.37 -21.17
N ARG A 135 3.23 14.36 -20.70
CA ARG A 135 2.17 13.46 -21.15
C ARG A 135 2.55 11.98 -21.08
N LEU A 136 3.39 11.62 -20.12
CA LEU A 136 3.76 10.24 -19.90
C LEU A 136 2.60 9.47 -19.27
N PRO A 137 2.39 8.19 -19.64
CA PRO A 137 1.46 7.33 -18.94
C PRO A 137 1.81 7.28 -17.44
N PRO A 138 0.86 7.50 -16.50
CA PRO A 138 1.14 7.57 -15.07
C PRO A 138 1.91 6.35 -14.54
N LEU A 139 1.54 5.16 -15.01
CA LEU A 139 2.19 3.90 -14.64
C LEU A 139 3.69 3.89 -14.99
N LEU A 140 4.06 4.37 -16.19
CA LEU A 140 5.46 4.42 -16.63
C LEU A 140 6.24 5.50 -15.90
N ALA A 141 5.65 6.69 -15.71
CA ALA A 141 6.28 7.79 -15.00
C ALA A 141 6.60 7.41 -13.55
N THR A 142 5.60 6.84 -12.84
CA THR A 142 5.76 6.47 -11.43
C THR A 142 6.63 5.22 -11.23
N LEU A 143 6.67 4.30 -12.19
CA LEU A 143 7.59 3.16 -12.17
C LEU A 143 9.06 3.63 -12.36
N ALA A 144 9.29 4.57 -13.27
CA ALA A 144 10.63 5.14 -13.48
C ALA A 144 11.10 5.92 -12.23
N SER A 145 10.23 6.76 -11.66
CA SER A 145 10.54 7.50 -10.44
C SER A 145 10.72 6.58 -9.23
N MET A 146 9.95 5.49 -9.11
CA MET A 146 10.14 4.48 -8.06
C MET A 146 11.57 3.94 -8.05
N ASN A 147 12.12 3.57 -9.21
CA ASN A 147 13.49 3.05 -9.30
C ASN A 147 14.53 4.13 -8.99
N LEU A 148 14.31 5.37 -9.46
CA LEU A 148 15.18 6.50 -9.13
C LEU A 148 15.21 6.79 -7.62
N ILE A 149 14.04 6.82 -7.01
CA ILE A 149 13.86 7.08 -5.56
C ILE A 149 14.51 5.96 -4.73
N ALA A 150 14.31 4.69 -5.11
CA ALA A 150 14.94 3.57 -4.44
C ALA A 150 16.48 3.63 -4.53
N GLY A 151 17.02 4.09 -5.66
CA GLY A 151 18.46 4.35 -5.80
C GLY A 151 18.94 5.49 -4.90
N LEU A 152 18.17 6.57 -4.75
CA LEU A 152 18.50 7.67 -3.84
C LEU A 152 18.44 7.24 -2.36
N GLU A 153 17.45 6.43 -2.00
CA GLU A 153 17.32 5.87 -0.66
C GLU A 153 18.59 5.09 -0.27
N LEU A 154 19.09 4.22 -1.17
CA LEU A 154 20.31 3.44 -0.95
C LEU A 154 21.57 4.29 -0.73
N VAL A 155 21.61 5.52 -1.23
CA VAL A 155 22.75 6.43 -1.02
C VAL A 155 22.67 7.12 0.34
N LEU A 156 21.47 7.25 0.90
CA LEU A 156 21.22 7.92 2.19
C LEU A 156 21.26 6.98 3.40
N THR A 157 21.12 5.67 3.17
CA THR A 157 21.13 4.64 4.21
C THR A 157 22.44 3.87 4.24
#